data_27cd652422016d4096f260a793ff13a9
#
_entry.id   27cd652422016d4096f260a793ff13a9
#
_cell.length_a   1.000
_cell.length_b   1.000
_cell.length_c   1.000
_cell.angle_alpha   90.00
_cell.angle_beta   90.00
_cell.angle_gamma   90.00
#
_symmetry.space_group_name_H-M   'P 1'
#
loop_
_entity.id
_entity.type
_entity.pdbx_description
1 polymer ?
#
loop_
_entity_poly.entity_id
_entity_poly.type
_entity_poly.pdbx_seq_one_letter_code
_entity_poly.pdbx_strand_id
1 'polypeptide(L)'
;MSDDEKPGRGKPRRPRGGAPLRRSVLHVDSRGRARMVDVGDKGATRRVAVARGALAMSAAAFEALSGGRLAKGDALAVARVAGIQAAKRTSDIIPLCHPLALESVEVDIALVSARREAVVTATARITGKTGVEMEALTAVSVACLALYDMVKALDRSAVITQVLLLEKEGGRSGSYRAGSSKR
;
A
#
# COMPACT_ATOMS: atom_id res chain seq x y z
N MET A 1 -20.34 -74.18 6.63
CA MET A 1 -19.14 -73.67 7.27
C MET A 1 -18.58 -72.64 6.26
N SER A 2 -18.91 -71.37 6.47
CA SER A 2 -18.53 -70.27 5.60
C SER A 2 -18.07 -69.15 6.52
N ASP A 3 -16.76 -68.90 6.50
CA ASP A 3 -16.15 -67.85 7.29
C ASP A 3 -16.34 -66.46 6.57
N ASP A 4 -17.11 -65.58 7.21
CA ASP A 4 -17.30 -64.22 6.80
C ASP A 4 -16.11 -63.37 7.29
N GLU A 5 -15.20 -63.03 6.38
CA GLU A 5 -14.07 -62.11 6.63
C GLU A 5 -14.52 -60.69 6.48
N LYS A 6 -14.60 -59.95 7.61
CA LYS A 6 -14.92 -58.51 7.65
C LYS A 6 -13.74 -57.66 7.17
N PRO A 7 -13.93 -56.70 6.26
CA PRO A 7 -12.86 -55.79 5.85
C PRO A 7 -12.51 -54.78 6.95
N GLY A 8 -11.22 -54.71 7.28
CA GLY A 8 -10.64 -53.81 8.27
C GLY A 8 -10.87 -52.31 7.96
N ARG A 9 -11.41 -51.62 8.94
CA ARG A 9 -11.55 -50.14 8.90
C ARG A 9 -10.16 -49.47 8.96
N GLY A 10 -9.72 -48.92 7.84
CA GLY A 10 -8.52 -48.10 7.77
C GLY A 10 -8.67 -46.84 8.65
N LYS A 11 -7.71 -46.64 9.55
CA LYS A 11 -7.63 -45.42 10.38
C LYS A 11 -7.42 -44.19 9.50
N PRO A 12 -8.11 -43.06 9.75
CA PRO A 12 -7.93 -41.84 8.99
C PRO A 12 -6.48 -41.31 9.14
N ARG A 13 -5.80 -41.11 8.02
CA ARG A 13 -4.47 -40.50 7.98
C ARG A 13 -4.57 -39.06 8.51
N ARG A 14 -3.86 -38.76 9.60
CA ARG A 14 -3.65 -37.38 10.07
C ARG A 14 -3.01 -36.56 8.97
N PRO A 15 -3.49 -35.34 8.72
CA PRO A 15 -2.83 -34.45 7.76
C PRO A 15 -1.40 -34.17 8.25
N ARG A 16 -0.42 -34.33 7.35
CA ARG A 16 0.99 -33.99 7.62
C ARG A 16 1.06 -32.52 7.97
N GLY A 17 1.56 -32.21 9.16
CA GLY A 17 1.76 -30.86 9.65
C GLY A 17 2.56 -30.03 8.65
N GLY A 18 1.97 -28.96 8.18
CA GLY A 18 2.69 -27.91 7.45
C GLY A 18 3.83 -27.38 8.33
N ALA A 19 4.97 -27.10 7.72
CA ALA A 19 6.10 -26.50 8.41
C ALA A 19 5.62 -25.27 9.20
N PRO A 20 6.09 -25.04 10.45
CA PRO A 20 5.66 -23.90 11.24
C PRO A 20 6.01 -22.62 10.48
N LEU A 21 4.98 -21.84 10.15
CA LEU A 21 5.16 -20.49 9.63
C LEU A 21 6.13 -19.77 10.59
N ARG A 22 7.26 -19.30 10.05
CA ARG A 22 8.26 -18.59 10.84
C ARG A 22 7.55 -17.55 11.69
N ARG A 23 7.79 -17.55 13.00
CA ARG A 23 7.30 -16.57 13.97
C ARG A 23 7.85 -15.19 13.62
N SER A 24 7.36 -14.58 12.55
CA SER A 24 7.63 -13.23 12.16
C SER A 24 6.40 -12.38 12.42
N VAL A 25 6.45 -11.62 13.51
CA VAL A 25 5.61 -10.44 13.74
C VAL A 25 4.11 -10.72 13.56
N LEU A 26 3.51 -11.43 14.50
CA LEU A 26 2.07 -11.68 14.48
C LEU A 26 1.34 -10.42 14.97
N HIS A 27 0.51 -9.82 14.12
CA HIS A 27 -0.47 -8.79 14.49
C HIS A 27 -1.68 -9.38 15.23
N VAL A 28 -1.51 -10.57 15.82
CA VAL A 28 -2.50 -11.28 16.63
C VAL A 28 -1.86 -11.81 17.90
N ASP A 29 -2.60 -11.77 19.00
CA ASP A 29 -2.20 -12.38 20.26
C ASP A 29 -2.43 -13.91 20.27
N SER A 30 -2.11 -14.58 21.37
CA SER A 30 -2.32 -16.02 21.54
C SER A 30 -3.79 -16.46 21.47
N ARG A 31 -4.72 -15.49 21.54
CA ARG A 31 -6.18 -15.71 21.43
C ARG A 31 -6.74 -15.31 20.06
N GLY A 32 -5.87 -14.99 19.08
CA GLY A 32 -6.27 -14.58 17.73
C GLY A 32 -6.78 -13.14 17.63
N ARG A 33 -6.63 -12.30 18.66
CA ARG A 33 -7.09 -10.90 18.63
C ARG A 33 -6.03 -10.01 18.00
N ALA A 34 -6.47 -9.08 17.15
CA ALA A 34 -5.60 -8.11 16.52
C ALA A 34 -4.88 -7.24 17.56
N ARG A 35 -3.59 -7.01 17.36
CA ARG A 35 -2.79 -6.08 18.15
C ARG A 35 -1.75 -5.37 17.30
N MET A 36 -1.41 -4.15 17.66
CA MET A 36 -0.26 -3.43 17.10
C MET A 36 1.03 -4.13 17.57
N VAL A 37 2.00 -4.29 16.68
CA VAL A 37 3.27 -4.96 16.99
C VAL A 37 4.11 -4.09 17.89
N ASP A 38 4.67 -4.68 18.95
CA ASP A 38 5.66 -4.01 19.79
C ASP A 38 6.98 -3.86 19.00
N VAL A 39 7.47 -2.64 18.93
CA VAL A 39 8.74 -2.28 18.29
C VAL A 39 9.74 -1.67 19.28
N GLY A 40 9.45 -1.71 20.59
CA GLY A 40 10.26 -1.11 21.65
C GLY A 40 11.73 -1.51 21.60
N ASP A 41 12.00 -2.82 21.46
CA ASP A 41 13.36 -3.40 21.47
C ASP A 41 14.10 -3.30 20.14
N LYS A 42 13.50 -2.70 19.09
CA LYS A 42 14.15 -2.54 17.78
C LYS A 42 14.98 -1.27 17.75
N GLY A 43 16.20 -1.37 17.22
CA GLY A 43 17.03 -0.21 16.89
C GLY A 43 16.36 0.64 15.78
N ALA A 44 16.49 1.95 15.90
CA ALA A 44 16.10 2.85 14.83
C ALA A 44 17.05 2.70 13.63
N THR A 45 16.51 2.60 12.42
CA THR A 45 17.26 2.53 11.16
C THR A 45 16.60 3.45 10.14
N ARG A 46 17.38 3.95 9.18
CA ARG A 46 16.83 4.69 8.04
C ARG A 46 15.91 3.77 7.23
N ARG A 47 14.73 4.30 6.90
CA ARG A 47 13.72 3.59 6.14
C ARG A 47 13.17 4.47 5.04
N VAL A 48 13.00 3.87 3.89
CA VAL A 48 12.43 4.51 2.72
C VAL A 48 11.35 3.59 2.14
N ALA A 49 10.26 4.15 1.69
CA ALA A 49 9.27 3.45 0.89
C ALA A 49 8.84 4.32 -0.28
N VAL A 50 8.68 3.69 -1.45
CA VAL A 50 8.18 4.32 -2.66
C VAL A 50 6.94 3.57 -3.10
N ALA A 51 5.83 4.28 -3.26
CA ALA A 51 4.58 3.75 -3.79
C ALA A 51 4.19 4.47 -5.08
N ARG A 52 3.36 3.83 -5.89
CA ARG A 52 2.81 4.41 -7.10
C ARG A 52 1.32 4.10 -7.22
N GLY A 53 0.57 5.05 -7.80
CA GLY A 53 -0.80 4.88 -8.23
C GLY A 53 -1.04 5.60 -9.55
N ALA A 54 -2.18 5.36 -10.17
CA ALA A 54 -2.55 6.05 -11.39
C ALA A 54 -4.07 6.29 -11.44
N LEU A 55 -4.46 7.44 -11.96
CA LEU A 55 -5.85 7.78 -12.30
C LEU A 55 -5.97 7.86 -13.80
N ALA A 56 -6.70 6.93 -14.42
CA ALA A 56 -7.07 6.96 -15.83
C ALA A 56 -8.36 7.77 -16.00
N MET A 57 -8.47 8.52 -17.11
CA MET A 57 -9.59 9.41 -17.35
C MET A 57 -9.88 9.59 -18.84
N SER A 58 -11.01 10.20 -19.17
CA SER A 58 -11.36 10.56 -20.54
C SER A 58 -10.42 11.59 -21.15
N ALA A 59 -10.41 11.70 -22.48
CA ALA A 59 -9.59 12.68 -23.18
C ALA A 59 -9.90 14.12 -22.72
N ALA A 60 -11.19 14.46 -22.59
CA ALA A 60 -11.61 15.80 -22.17
C ALA A 60 -11.12 16.16 -20.76
N ALA A 61 -11.22 15.22 -19.80
CA ALA A 61 -10.72 15.42 -18.44
C ALA A 61 -9.18 15.55 -18.41
N PHE A 62 -8.48 14.71 -19.18
CA PHE A 62 -7.02 14.75 -19.28
C PHE A 62 -6.52 16.07 -19.89
N GLU A 63 -7.15 16.55 -20.97
CA GLU A 63 -6.81 17.83 -21.60
C GLU A 63 -7.07 19.03 -20.69
N ALA A 64 -8.17 19.00 -19.92
CA ALA A 64 -8.47 20.04 -18.95
C ALA A 64 -7.47 20.04 -17.79
N LEU A 65 -7.11 18.85 -17.28
CA LEU A 65 -6.10 18.70 -16.23
C LEU A 65 -4.72 19.16 -16.70
N SER A 66 -4.25 18.67 -17.85
CA SER A 66 -2.92 18.99 -18.39
C SER A 66 -2.79 20.45 -18.79
N GLY A 67 -3.88 21.05 -19.24
CA GLY A 67 -3.93 22.48 -19.61
C GLY A 67 -4.20 23.44 -18.44
N GLY A 68 -4.33 22.93 -17.21
CA GLY A 68 -4.62 23.78 -16.04
C GLY A 68 -6.00 24.48 -16.10
N ARG A 69 -6.96 23.90 -16.84
CA ARG A 69 -8.28 24.52 -17.11
C ARG A 69 -9.43 23.93 -16.24
N LEU A 70 -9.10 23.28 -15.15
CA LEU A 70 -10.11 22.77 -14.24
C LEU A 70 -10.76 23.91 -13.44
N ALA A 71 -12.07 23.88 -13.33
CA ALA A 71 -12.83 24.91 -12.60
C ALA A 71 -12.48 25.03 -11.10
N LYS A 72 -11.95 23.95 -10.52
CA LYS A 72 -11.51 23.90 -9.11
C LYS A 72 -10.08 24.38 -8.88
N GLY A 73 -9.37 24.85 -9.92
CA GLY A 73 -8.01 25.36 -9.82
C GLY A 73 -6.92 24.33 -10.03
N ASP A 74 -5.76 24.49 -9.40
CA ASP A 74 -4.57 23.65 -9.58
C ASP A 74 -4.73 22.27 -8.91
N ALA A 75 -5.21 21.33 -9.72
CA ALA A 75 -5.44 19.96 -9.27
C ALA A 75 -4.16 19.23 -8.85
N LEU A 76 -3.02 19.53 -9.50
CA LEU A 76 -1.77 18.85 -9.19
C LEU A 76 -1.23 19.32 -7.84
N ALA A 77 -1.31 20.62 -7.55
CA ALA A 77 -0.93 21.17 -6.24
C ALA A 77 -1.85 20.61 -5.12
N VAL A 78 -3.17 20.62 -5.34
CA VAL A 78 -4.14 20.08 -4.38
C VAL A 78 -3.87 18.61 -4.09
N ALA A 79 -3.67 17.79 -5.11
CA ALA A 79 -3.40 16.35 -4.96
C ALA A 79 -2.08 16.10 -4.23
N ARG A 80 -1.03 16.87 -4.53
CA ARG A 80 0.26 16.77 -3.84
C ARG A 80 0.13 17.04 -2.34
N VAL A 81 -0.53 18.15 -1.99
CA VAL A 81 -0.76 18.52 -0.58
C VAL A 81 -1.63 17.47 0.12
N ALA A 82 -2.69 16.99 -0.53
CA ALA A 82 -3.57 15.95 0.03
C ALA A 82 -2.79 14.67 0.32
N GLY A 83 -1.93 14.21 -0.60
CA GLY A 83 -1.07 13.03 -0.39
C GLY A 83 -0.10 13.20 0.78
N ILE A 84 0.58 14.35 0.88
CA ILE A 84 1.49 14.65 1.99
C ILE A 84 0.74 14.66 3.33
N GLN A 85 -0.44 15.26 3.38
CA GLN A 85 -1.28 15.29 4.60
C GLN A 85 -1.74 13.89 5.00
N ALA A 86 -2.12 13.06 4.02
CA ALA A 86 -2.57 11.70 4.25
C ALA A 86 -1.46 10.80 4.82
N ALA A 87 -0.24 10.91 4.30
CA ALA A 87 0.92 10.20 4.85
C ALA A 87 1.11 10.49 6.35
N LYS A 88 0.98 11.77 6.75
CA LYS A 88 1.13 12.19 8.16
C LYS A 88 0.01 11.68 9.07
N ARG A 89 -1.11 11.24 8.52
CA ARG A 89 -2.30 10.75 9.22
C ARG A 89 -2.57 9.27 9.00
N THR A 90 -1.59 8.52 8.52
CA THR A 90 -1.76 7.09 8.22
C THR A 90 -2.24 6.31 9.44
N SER A 91 -1.69 6.56 10.62
CA SER A 91 -2.11 5.89 11.85
C SER A 91 -3.55 6.20 12.30
N ASP A 92 -4.12 7.32 11.86
CA ASP A 92 -5.52 7.68 12.16
C ASP A 92 -6.51 6.88 11.28
N ILE A 93 -6.04 6.37 10.14
CA ILE A 93 -6.85 5.69 9.12
C ILE A 93 -6.63 4.18 9.15
N ILE A 94 -5.39 3.74 9.35
CA ILE A 94 -4.99 2.32 9.32
C ILE A 94 -4.78 1.81 10.75
N PRO A 95 -5.70 0.99 11.29
CA PRO A 95 -5.82 0.73 12.73
C PRO A 95 -4.58 0.16 13.42
N LEU A 96 -3.74 -0.59 12.72
CA LEU A 96 -2.56 -1.25 13.30
C LEU A 96 -1.24 -0.56 12.94
N CYS A 97 -1.29 0.63 12.30
CA CYS A 97 -0.11 1.43 12.02
C CYS A 97 0.33 2.22 13.25
N HIS A 98 1.65 2.33 13.41
CA HIS A 98 2.23 3.19 14.46
C HIS A 98 2.14 4.66 14.05
N PRO A 99 1.91 5.59 14.98
CA PRO A 99 2.08 7.01 14.71
C PRO A 99 3.57 7.31 14.49
N LEU A 100 3.90 7.87 13.31
CA LEU A 100 5.27 8.10 12.91
C LEU A 100 5.55 9.58 12.66
N ALA A 101 6.66 10.09 13.20
CA ALA A 101 7.19 11.41 12.91
C ALA A 101 8.03 11.34 11.61
N LEU A 102 7.36 11.45 10.45
CA LEU A 102 8.02 11.37 9.14
C LEU A 102 9.02 12.53 8.96
N GLU A 103 10.22 12.20 8.46
CA GLU A 103 11.26 13.18 8.13
C GLU A 103 10.99 13.83 6.78
N SER A 104 10.48 13.07 5.81
CA SER A 104 10.20 13.55 4.45
C SER A 104 9.05 12.76 3.82
N VAL A 105 8.19 13.48 3.11
CA VAL A 105 7.20 12.93 2.19
C VAL A 105 7.26 13.74 0.90
N GLU A 106 7.55 13.08 -0.21
CA GLU A 106 7.54 13.65 -1.55
C GLU A 106 6.40 13.03 -2.34
N VAL A 107 5.65 13.82 -3.09
CA VAL A 107 4.57 13.36 -3.98
C VAL A 107 4.76 14.01 -5.34
N ASP A 108 5.09 13.19 -6.33
CA ASP A 108 5.25 13.58 -7.72
C ASP A 108 4.07 13.09 -8.55
N ILE A 109 3.66 13.90 -9.54
CA ILE A 109 2.55 13.58 -10.43
C ILE A 109 3.01 13.80 -11.86
N ALA A 110 3.05 12.73 -12.64
CA ALA A 110 3.37 12.74 -14.07
C ALA A 110 2.10 12.51 -14.91
N LEU A 111 1.90 13.35 -15.92
CA LEU A 111 0.80 13.21 -16.87
C LEU A 111 1.26 12.39 -18.08
N VAL A 112 0.63 11.24 -18.33
CA VAL A 112 0.98 10.30 -19.39
C VAL A 112 -0.07 10.36 -20.49
N SER A 113 0.18 11.18 -21.53
CA SER A 113 -0.78 11.43 -22.61
C SER A 113 -1.21 10.18 -23.35
N ALA A 114 -0.27 9.27 -23.65
CA ALA A 114 -0.55 8.03 -24.39
C ALA A 114 -1.61 7.14 -23.72
N ARG A 115 -1.73 7.21 -22.37
CA ARG A 115 -2.69 6.44 -21.59
C ARG A 115 -3.79 7.29 -20.96
N ARG A 116 -3.69 8.61 -21.10
CA ARG A 116 -4.58 9.59 -20.43
C ARG A 116 -4.63 9.33 -18.93
N GLU A 117 -3.47 9.17 -18.33
CA GLU A 117 -3.30 8.88 -16.90
C GLU A 117 -2.53 9.99 -16.20
N ALA A 118 -2.94 10.29 -14.98
CA ALA A 118 -2.11 10.97 -13.99
C ALA A 118 -1.46 9.91 -13.09
N VAL A 119 -0.14 9.75 -13.20
CA VAL A 119 0.64 8.79 -12.42
C VAL A 119 1.22 9.48 -11.21
N VAL A 120 0.82 9.05 -10.02
CA VAL A 120 1.28 9.56 -8.73
C VAL A 120 2.37 8.64 -8.19
N THR A 121 3.50 9.21 -7.79
CA THR A 121 4.57 8.50 -7.06
C THR A 121 4.80 9.20 -5.73
N ALA A 122 4.76 8.47 -4.63
CA ALA A 122 5.06 9.00 -3.30
C ALA A 122 6.26 8.29 -2.68
N THR A 123 7.16 9.08 -2.10
CA THR A 123 8.30 8.60 -1.32
C THR A 123 8.18 9.09 0.11
N ALA A 124 8.17 8.16 1.07
CA ALA A 124 8.19 8.46 2.50
C ALA A 124 9.53 8.03 3.12
N ARG A 125 10.07 8.85 4.04
CA ARG A 125 11.35 8.59 4.72
C ARG A 125 11.25 8.83 6.21
N ILE A 126 11.91 7.98 6.99
CA ILE A 126 12.05 8.11 8.43
C ILE A 126 13.31 7.40 8.92
N THR A 127 13.89 7.87 10.02
CA THR A 127 14.76 7.07 10.88
C THR A 127 13.92 6.54 12.03
N GLY A 128 13.59 5.24 11.99
CA GLY A 128 12.59 4.67 12.92
C GLY A 128 12.69 3.16 13.11
N LYS A 129 11.85 2.66 13.99
CA LYS A 129 11.79 1.24 14.40
C LYS A 129 10.88 0.39 13.51
N THR A 130 10.05 1.01 12.66
CA THR A 130 9.12 0.35 11.73
C THR A 130 9.23 0.94 10.32
N GLY A 131 8.67 0.25 9.32
CA GLY A 131 8.66 0.71 7.93
C GLY A 131 7.66 1.84 7.69
N VAL A 132 7.74 2.46 6.53
CA VAL A 132 6.89 3.57 6.07
C VAL A 132 6.13 3.23 4.79
N GLU A 133 5.93 1.94 4.56
CA GLU A 133 5.23 1.45 3.37
C GLU A 133 3.79 1.95 3.33
N MET A 134 3.11 1.95 4.48
CA MET A 134 1.71 2.37 4.57
C MET A 134 1.57 3.89 4.38
N GLU A 135 2.51 4.67 4.84
CA GLU A 135 2.56 6.12 4.65
C GLU A 135 2.68 6.47 3.16
N ALA A 136 3.56 5.78 2.42
CA ALA A 136 3.71 5.97 0.98
C ALA A 136 2.45 5.53 0.22
N LEU A 137 1.86 4.38 0.56
CA LEU A 137 0.63 3.87 -0.06
C LEU A 137 -0.57 4.78 0.23
N THR A 138 -0.71 5.27 1.46
CA THR A 138 -1.78 6.21 1.84
C THR A 138 -1.64 7.54 1.10
N ALA A 139 -0.40 8.06 0.98
CA ALA A 139 -0.13 9.27 0.21
C ALA A 139 -0.62 9.16 -1.23
N VAL A 140 -0.25 8.07 -1.91
CA VAL A 140 -0.65 7.81 -3.31
C VAL A 140 -2.16 7.67 -3.43
N SER A 141 -2.78 6.89 -2.54
CA SER A 141 -4.22 6.65 -2.58
C SER A 141 -5.03 7.94 -2.47
N VAL A 142 -4.67 8.79 -1.51
CA VAL A 142 -5.38 10.05 -1.27
C VAL A 142 -5.07 11.09 -2.34
N ALA A 143 -3.85 11.13 -2.88
CA ALA A 143 -3.53 11.99 -4.02
C ALA A 143 -4.35 11.61 -5.26
N CYS A 144 -4.51 10.31 -5.56
CA CYS A 144 -5.38 9.85 -6.64
C CYS A 144 -6.86 10.19 -6.39
N LEU A 145 -7.35 10.06 -5.15
CA LEU A 145 -8.71 10.48 -4.78
C LEU A 145 -8.91 11.99 -4.93
N ALA A 146 -7.92 12.79 -4.57
CA ALA A 146 -7.97 14.24 -4.75
C ALA A 146 -8.02 14.60 -6.25
N LEU A 147 -7.21 13.95 -7.09
CA LEU A 147 -7.29 14.12 -8.55
C LEU A 147 -8.67 13.73 -9.08
N TYR A 148 -9.24 12.60 -8.62
CA TYR A 148 -10.59 12.20 -9.00
C TYR A 148 -11.62 13.28 -8.63
N ASP A 149 -11.57 13.82 -7.41
CA ASP A 149 -12.48 14.90 -7.00
C ASP A 149 -12.35 16.15 -7.88
N MET A 150 -11.13 16.45 -8.32
CA MET A 150 -10.89 17.62 -9.19
C MET A 150 -11.44 17.42 -10.61
N VAL A 151 -11.40 16.19 -11.17
CA VAL A 151 -11.83 15.91 -12.55
C VAL A 151 -13.26 15.39 -12.67
N LYS A 152 -13.90 14.94 -11.59
CA LYS A 152 -15.21 14.24 -11.63
C LYS A 152 -16.36 15.03 -12.25
N ALA A 153 -16.27 16.36 -12.31
CA ALA A 153 -17.25 17.19 -13.00
C ALA A 153 -17.21 16.98 -14.53
N LEU A 154 -16.05 16.62 -15.08
CA LEU A 154 -15.85 16.32 -16.50
C LEU A 154 -15.91 14.82 -16.80
N ASP A 155 -15.46 13.99 -15.83
CA ASP A 155 -15.43 12.53 -16.00
C ASP A 155 -15.66 11.80 -14.68
N ARG A 156 -16.91 11.33 -14.46
CA ARG A 156 -17.24 10.49 -13.30
C ARG A 156 -16.81 9.05 -13.45
N SER A 157 -16.44 8.63 -14.69
CA SER A 157 -15.96 7.29 -15.00
C SER A 157 -14.45 7.14 -14.81
N ALA A 158 -13.74 8.20 -14.42
CA ALA A 158 -12.31 8.13 -14.11
C ALA A 158 -12.03 7.03 -13.07
N VAL A 159 -10.96 6.27 -13.26
CA VAL A 159 -10.66 5.08 -12.46
C VAL A 159 -9.26 5.16 -11.87
N ILE A 160 -9.15 4.90 -10.58
CA ILE A 160 -7.85 4.61 -9.96
C ILE A 160 -7.47 3.18 -10.36
N THR A 161 -6.53 3.05 -11.30
CA THR A 161 -6.21 1.77 -11.96
C THR A 161 -5.27 0.90 -11.16
N GLN A 162 -4.43 1.49 -10.32
CA GLN A 162 -3.48 0.76 -9.49
C GLN A 162 -3.05 1.59 -8.27
N VAL A 163 -2.72 0.90 -7.19
CA VAL A 163 -1.96 1.40 -6.04
C VAL A 163 -1.04 0.28 -5.62
N LEU A 164 0.27 0.50 -5.65
CA LEU A 164 1.25 -0.54 -5.33
C LEU A 164 2.52 0.03 -4.70
N LEU A 165 3.15 -0.80 -3.86
CA LEU A 165 4.48 -0.54 -3.34
C LEU A 165 5.51 -0.87 -4.44
N LEU A 166 6.35 0.10 -4.80
CA LEU A 166 7.44 -0.09 -5.75
C LEU A 166 8.71 -0.58 -5.07
N GLU A 167 9.08 0.11 -4.00
CA GLU A 167 10.33 -0.15 -3.29
C GLU A 167 10.15 0.08 -1.80
N LYS A 168 10.92 -0.66 -1.02
CA LYS A 168 11.20 -0.31 0.38
C LYS A 168 12.63 -0.66 0.73
N GLU A 169 13.21 0.13 1.62
CA GLU A 169 14.55 -0.10 2.14
C GLU A 169 14.57 -0.01 3.66
N GLY A 170 15.49 -0.77 4.25
CA GLY A 170 15.76 -0.78 5.69
C GLY A 170 14.96 -1.82 6.48
N GLY A 171 15.35 -1.97 7.74
CA GLY A 171 14.79 -2.92 8.68
C GLY A 171 15.21 -4.37 8.47
N ARG A 172 14.72 -5.26 9.34
CA ARG A 172 15.09 -6.69 9.36
C ARG A 172 14.73 -7.45 8.08
N SER A 173 13.68 -7.04 7.38
CA SER A 173 13.23 -7.68 6.14
C SER A 173 14.03 -7.25 4.91
N GLY A 174 15.02 -6.37 5.09
CA GLY A 174 15.86 -5.89 4.00
C GLY A 174 15.11 -5.04 2.98
N SER A 175 15.63 -5.02 1.74
CA SER A 175 15.03 -4.28 0.62
C SER A 175 14.00 -5.13 -0.12
N TYR A 176 12.99 -4.44 -0.67
CA TYR A 176 12.00 -4.98 -1.61
C TYR A 176 11.94 -4.07 -2.83
N ARG A 177 11.81 -4.66 -4.01
CA ARG A 177 11.53 -3.96 -5.26
C ARG A 177 10.50 -4.74 -6.07
N ALA A 178 9.44 -4.07 -6.50
CA ALA A 178 8.40 -4.67 -7.32
C ALA A 178 9.00 -5.15 -8.66
N GLY A 179 8.62 -6.34 -9.12
CA GLY A 179 9.14 -6.93 -10.37
C GLY A 179 10.50 -7.63 -10.25
N SER A 180 11.21 -7.51 -9.13
CA SER A 180 12.39 -8.33 -8.84
C SER A 180 11.93 -9.66 -8.23
N SER A 181 11.64 -10.65 -9.07
CA SER A 181 11.50 -12.04 -8.60
C SER A 181 12.84 -12.47 -8.02
N LYS A 182 12.91 -12.80 -6.73
CA LYS A 182 14.03 -13.56 -6.20
C LYS A 182 13.96 -14.93 -6.89
N ARG A 183 14.85 -15.16 -7.86
CA ARG A 183 15.15 -16.50 -8.34
C ARG A 183 15.81 -17.31 -7.23
#